data_e9b08d6f4e38149d5a36602d81b86701
#
_entry.id   e9b08d6f4e38149d5a36602d81b86701
#
_cell.length_a   1.000
_cell.length_b   1.000
_cell.length_c   1.000
_cell.angle_alpha   90.00
_cell.angle_beta   90.00
_cell.angle_gamma   90.00
#
_symmetry.space_group_name_H-M   'P 1'
#
loop_
_entity.id
_entity.type
_entity.pdbx_description
1 polymer ?
#
loop_
_entity_poly.entity_id
_entity_poly.type
_entity_poly.pdbx_seq_one_letter_code
_entity_poly.pdbx_strand_id
1 'polypeptide(L)'
;MTLRKTEFNEEIKMIEITDWTNTFLSALNDQFGDRVWFVGLQGSFARGEATENSDIDMVVILNELSAMDIQNYNKMLDTLPHRELICGFLSGKDDIMNWEPSDLFQFCHDTTPIKGSLDEVMAVVDENAINRAIKIGACNIFHGCVHNMLHEKSEDILRGLYKSASFVVQAIVFKQTGNYIKHQRELLTVANPDEQAIINTFLSLKKGGTVDFTPMSETLFAWSKKWISENS
;
A
#
# COMPACT_ATOMS: atom_id res chain seq x y z
N MET A 1 7.38 7.05 -54.02
CA MET A 1 6.10 6.64 -53.43
C MET A 1 6.35 6.38 -51.95
N THR A 2 6.13 7.41 -51.14
CA THR A 2 6.56 7.48 -49.74
C THR A 2 5.38 7.05 -48.86
N LEU A 3 5.48 5.88 -48.26
CA LEU A 3 4.49 5.40 -47.27
C LEU A 3 4.60 6.21 -45.99
N ARG A 4 3.58 7.00 -45.71
CA ARG A 4 3.39 7.65 -44.41
C ARG A 4 3.07 6.58 -43.37
N LYS A 5 3.98 6.42 -42.40
CA LYS A 5 3.65 5.75 -41.13
C LYS A 5 2.65 6.66 -40.41
N THR A 6 1.41 6.23 -40.31
CA THR A 6 0.43 6.77 -39.35
C THR A 6 0.84 6.26 -37.98
N GLU A 7 1.48 7.11 -37.20
CA GLU A 7 1.64 6.91 -35.76
C GLU A 7 0.25 7.05 -35.16
N PHE A 8 -0.30 5.95 -34.70
CA PHE A 8 -1.44 5.95 -33.78
C PHE A 8 -0.90 6.45 -32.44
N ASN A 9 -1.07 7.73 -32.15
CA ASN A 9 -1.06 8.24 -30.79
C ASN A 9 -2.33 7.69 -30.12
N GLU A 10 -2.28 6.53 -29.48
CA GLU A 10 -3.24 6.20 -28.45
C GLU A 10 -2.97 7.19 -27.31
N GLU A 11 -3.85 8.19 -27.13
CA GLU A 11 -3.93 8.97 -25.90
C GLU A 11 -4.16 7.95 -24.78
N ILE A 12 -3.14 7.71 -23.95
CA ILE A 12 -3.23 6.85 -22.77
C ILE A 12 -4.20 7.54 -21.82
N LYS A 13 -5.45 7.12 -21.86
CA LYS A 13 -6.53 7.69 -21.07
C LYS A 13 -6.43 7.13 -19.65
N MET A 14 -6.27 8.01 -18.67
CA MET A 14 -6.29 7.61 -17.27
C MET A 14 -7.57 6.86 -16.94
N ILE A 15 -7.48 5.78 -16.18
CA ILE A 15 -8.64 4.95 -15.81
C ILE A 15 -9.62 5.77 -14.98
N GLU A 16 -10.86 5.84 -15.44
CA GLU A 16 -11.96 6.39 -14.65
C GLU A 16 -12.35 5.37 -13.57
N ILE A 17 -11.74 5.53 -12.40
CA ILE A 17 -11.78 4.52 -11.33
C ILE A 17 -13.21 4.23 -10.86
N THR A 18 -14.12 5.21 -10.90
CA THR A 18 -15.51 5.03 -10.49
C THR A 18 -16.24 4.07 -11.44
N ASP A 19 -16.11 4.26 -12.75
CA ASP A 19 -16.75 3.41 -13.75
C ASP A 19 -16.15 2.01 -13.75
N TRP A 20 -14.82 1.93 -13.62
CA TRP A 20 -14.12 0.66 -13.49
C TRP A 20 -14.58 -0.10 -12.24
N THR A 21 -14.68 0.57 -11.10
CA THR A 21 -15.15 -0.02 -9.84
C THR A 21 -16.59 -0.53 -9.96
N ASN A 22 -17.48 0.18 -10.64
CA ASN A 22 -18.84 -0.29 -10.87
C ASN A 22 -18.87 -1.59 -11.70
N THR A 23 -18.02 -1.69 -12.73
CA THR A 23 -17.88 -2.91 -13.54
C THR A 23 -17.34 -4.06 -12.68
N PHE A 24 -16.32 -3.80 -11.86
CA PHE A 24 -15.76 -4.76 -10.92
C PHE A 24 -16.81 -5.27 -9.92
N LEU A 25 -17.59 -4.37 -9.32
CA LEU A 25 -18.65 -4.73 -8.36
C LEU A 25 -19.75 -5.60 -9.00
N SER A 26 -20.11 -5.31 -10.25
CA SER A 26 -21.07 -6.15 -10.98
C SER A 26 -20.54 -7.57 -11.15
N ALA A 27 -19.33 -7.72 -11.68
CA ALA A 27 -18.72 -9.03 -11.89
C ALA A 27 -18.52 -9.79 -10.57
N LEU A 28 -18.10 -9.09 -9.51
CA LEU A 28 -17.94 -9.67 -8.18
C LEU A 28 -19.27 -10.16 -7.59
N ASN A 29 -20.33 -9.38 -7.75
CA ASN A 29 -21.68 -9.76 -7.30
C ASN A 29 -22.23 -10.95 -8.09
N ASP A 30 -22.02 -11.00 -9.40
CA ASP A 30 -22.43 -12.13 -10.25
C ASP A 30 -21.71 -13.43 -9.83
N GLN A 31 -20.43 -13.33 -9.40
CA GLN A 31 -19.63 -14.49 -9.02
C GLN A 31 -19.90 -14.95 -7.58
N PHE A 32 -20.05 -14.02 -6.62
CA PHE A 32 -20.07 -14.36 -5.19
C PHE A 32 -21.34 -13.93 -4.45
N GLY A 33 -22.12 -12.98 -5.00
CA GLY A 33 -23.41 -12.55 -4.46
C GLY A 33 -23.33 -12.09 -3.00
N ASP A 34 -24.17 -12.68 -2.17
CA ASP A 34 -24.29 -12.36 -0.73
C ASP A 34 -23.07 -12.84 0.09
N ARG A 35 -22.15 -13.58 -0.50
CA ARG A 35 -20.91 -13.98 0.16
C ARG A 35 -19.88 -12.84 0.28
N VAL A 36 -20.09 -11.74 -0.43
CA VAL A 36 -19.20 -10.55 -0.37
C VAL A 36 -19.51 -9.76 0.89
N TRP A 37 -18.66 -9.91 1.92
CA TRP A 37 -18.77 -9.20 3.18
C TRP A 37 -18.29 -7.75 3.11
N PHE A 38 -17.12 -7.52 2.43
CA PHE A 38 -16.52 -6.21 2.31
C PHE A 38 -15.86 -6.00 0.95
N VAL A 39 -15.93 -4.78 0.44
CA VAL A 39 -15.13 -4.31 -0.70
C VAL A 39 -14.57 -2.93 -0.38
N GLY A 40 -13.31 -2.73 -0.70
CA GLY A 40 -12.63 -1.44 -0.56
C GLY A 40 -11.59 -1.21 -1.65
N LEU A 41 -11.07 0.00 -1.68
CA LEU A 41 -9.99 0.44 -2.56
C LEU A 41 -8.82 0.93 -1.71
N GLN A 42 -7.60 0.55 -2.09
CA GLN A 42 -6.36 0.99 -1.48
C GLN A 42 -5.46 1.72 -2.49
N GLY A 43 -4.24 1.98 -2.10
CA GLY A 43 -3.19 2.46 -2.98
C GLY A 43 -3.39 3.89 -3.50
N SER A 44 -2.81 4.16 -4.64
CA SER A 44 -2.78 5.49 -5.23
C SER A 44 -4.18 5.96 -5.70
N PHE A 45 -5.02 5.06 -6.17
CA PHE A 45 -6.40 5.39 -6.54
C PHE A 45 -7.23 5.82 -5.33
N ALA A 46 -7.12 5.11 -4.20
CA ALA A 46 -7.83 5.48 -2.97
C ALA A 46 -7.38 6.84 -2.40
N ARG A 47 -6.14 7.24 -2.67
CA ARG A 47 -5.59 8.53 -2.25
C ARG A 47 -5.77 9.66 -3.26
N GLY A 48 -6.31 9.39 -4.45
CA GLY A 48 -6.38 10.39 -5.54
C GLY A 48 -5.01 10.80 -6.09
N GLU A 49 -4.01 9.92 -5.99
CA GLU A 49 -2.64 10.13 -6.44
C GLU A 49 -2.24 9.19 -7.60
N ALA A 50 -3.23 8.53 -8.23
CA ALA A 50 -2.98 7.58 -9.29
C ALA A 50 -2.38 8.24 -10.53
N THR A 51 -1.56 7.48 -11.24
CA THR A 51 -1.00 7.79 -12.55
C THR A 51 -1.43 6.70 -13.54
N GLU A 52 -1.12 6.87 -14.81
CA GLU A 52 -1.41 5.87 -15.86
C GLU A 52 -0.80 4.48 -15.61
N ASN A 53 0.27 4.39 -14.82
CA ASN A 53 0.94 3.13 -14.46
C ASN A 53 0.60 2.65 -13.05
N SER A 54 -0.45 3.21 -12.44
CA SER A 54 -0.84 2.81 -11.08
C SER A 54 -1.63 1.53 -11.08
N ASP A 55 -1.29 0.62 -10.16
CA ASP A 55 -2.07 -0.58 -9.88
C ASP A 55 -3.42 -0.21 -9.27
N ILE A 56 -4.44 -1.02 -9.54
CA ILE A 56 -5.77 -0.92 -8.95
C ILE A 56 -5.83 -1.89 -7.76
N ASP A 57 -5.65 -1.37 -6.56
CA ASP A 57 -5.55 -2.17 -5.34
C ASP A 57 -6.93 -2.39 -4.72
N MET A 58 -7.64 -3.44 -5.18
CA MET A 58 -8.96 -3.80 -4.63
C MET A 58 -8.81 -4.68 -3.40
N VAL A 59 -9.58 -4.38 -2.37
CA VAL A 59 -9.74 -5.22 -1.18
C VAL A 59 -11.08 -5.92 -1.27
N VAL A 60 -11.09 -7.25 -1.22
CA VAL A 60 -12.30 -8.07 -1.19
C VAL A 60 -12.23 -9.02 -0.01
N ILE A 61 -13.27 -9.04 0.81
CA ILE A 61 -13.40 -9.99 1.90
C ILE A 61 -14.73 -10.74 1.71
N LEU A 62 -14.63 -12.04 1.59
CA LEU A 62 -15.79 -12.93 1.53
C LEU A 62 -16.17 -13.39 2.94
N ASN A 63 -17.39 -13.89 3.14
CA ASN A 63 -17.79 -14.53 4.41
C ASN A 63 -16.85 -15.68 4.77
N GLU A 64 -16.50 -16.50 3.77
CA GLU A 64 -15.53 -17.58 3.85
C GLU A 64 -14.72 -17.61 2.55
N LEU A 65 -13.44 -17.95 2.63
CA LEU A 65 -12.56 -18.09 1.46
C LEU A 65 -12.05 -19.52 1.34
N SER A 66 -12.26 -20.13 0.18
CA SER A 66 -11.71 -21.42 -0.19
C SER A 66 -10.70 -21.29 -1.35
N ALA A 67 -9.88 -22.33 -1.56
CA ALA A 67 -8.99 -22.38 -2.72
C ALA A 67 -9.75 -22.32 -4.06
N MET A 68 -10.98 -22.83 -4.11
CA MET A 68 -11.84 -22.74 -5.31
C MET A 68 -12.30 -21.29 -5.53
N ASP A 69 -12.57 -20.54 -4.47
CA ASP A 69 -12.94 -19.13 -4.56
C ASP A 69 -11.81 -18.28 -5.16
N ILE A 70 -10.56 -18.58 -4.78
CA ILE A 70 -9.38 -17.91 -5.37
C ILE A 70 -9.30 -18.15 -6.88
N GLN A 71 -9.57 -19.40 -7.33
CA GLN A 71 -9.58 -19.73 -8.76
C GLN A 71 -10.72 -19.02 -9.48
N ASN A 72 -11.91 -18.96 -8.89
CA ASN A 72 -13.08 -18.31 -9.46
C ASN A 72 -12.88 -16.78 -9.50
N TYR A 73 -12.31 -16.20 -8.45
CA TYR A 73 -11.94 -14.79 -8.41
C TYR A 73 -10.94 -14.45 -9.52
N ASN A 74 -9.90 -15.26 -9.69
CA ASN A 74 -8.95 -15.05 -10.78
C ASN A 74 -9.61 -15.08 -12.16
N LYS A 75 -10.49 -16.07 -12.42
CA LYS A 75 -11.25 -16.13 -13.68
C LYS A 75 -12.15 -14.91 -13.89
N MET A 76 -12.77 -14.42 -12.83
CA MET A 76 -13.56 -13.19 -12.87
C MET A 76 -12.68 -11.99 -13.23
N LEU A 77 -11.51 -11.85 -12.60
CA LEU A 77 -10.57 -10.78 -12.91
C LEU A 77 -10.12 -10.80 -14.38
N ASP A 78 -9.95 -12.00 -14.98
CA ASP A 78 -9.56 -12.15 -16.39
C ASP A 78 -10.62 -11.62 -17.37
N THR A 79 -11.85 -11.36 -16.91
CA THR A 79 -12.93 -10.76 -17.72
C THR A 79 -12.96 -9.24 -17.67
N LEU A 80 -12.17 -8.62 -16.79
CA LEU A 80 -12.20 -7.18 -16.53
C LEU A 80 -11.18 -6.41 -17.39
N PRO A 81 -11.49 -5.16 -17.76
CA PRO A 81 -10.53 -4.32 -18.45
C PRO A 81 -9.35 -3.99 -17.52
N HIS A 82 -8.17 -3.78 -18.10
CA HIS A 82 -6.94 -3.46 -17.37
C HIS A 82 -6.52 -4.56 -16.39
N ARG A 83 -6.72 -5.83 -16.78
CA ARG A 83 -6.37 -6.99 -15.94
C ARG A 83 -4.95 -6.94 -15.40
N GLU A 84 -4.01 -6.45 -16.19
CA GLU A 84 -2.60 -6.32 -15.88
C GLU A 84 -2.29 -5.33 -14.75
N LEU A 85 -3.20 -4.39 -14.49
CA LEU A 85 -3.07 -3.40 -13.41
C LEU A 85 -3.84 -3.80 -12.15
N ILE A 86 -4.67 -4.88 -12.24
CA ILE A 86 -5.47 -5.28 -11.08
C ILE A 86 -4.57 -6.00 -10.08
N CYS A 87 -4.48 -5.43 -8.91
CA CYS A 87 -3.81 -5.96 -7.73
C CYS A 87 -4.78 -5.95 -6.54
N GLY A 88 -4.34 -6.31 -5.36
CA GLY A 88 -5.11 -6.12 -4.15
C GLY A 88 -5.09 -7.33 -3.22
N PHE A 89 -6.10 -7.38 -2.36
CA PHE A 89 -6.19 -8.31 -1.24
C PHE A 89 -7.50 -9.09 -1.29
N LEU A 90 -7.43 -10.41 -1.14
CA LEU A 90 -8.59 -11.30 -1.04
C LEU A 90 -8.48 -12.15 0.23
N SER A 91 -9.52 -12.15 1.07
CA SER A 91 -9.55 -12.91 2.32
C SER A 91 -10.96 -13.41 2.66
N GLY A 92 -11.05 -14.32 3.63
CA GLY A 92 -12.28 -14.62 4.35
C GLY A 92 -12.44 -13.71 5.57
N LYS A 93 -13.68 -13.55 6.05
CA LYS A 93 -13.97 -12.75 7.26
C LYS A 93 -13.21 -13.26 8.48
N ASP A 94 -13.28 -14.56 8.73
CA ASP A 94 -12.60 -15.15 9.88
C ASP A 94 -11.07 -15.04 9.77
N ASP A 95 -10.53 -15.12 8.56
CA ASP A 95 -9.09 -14.97 8.32
C ASP A 95 -8.62 -13.57 8.70
N ILE A 96 -9.30 -12.53 8.23
CA ILE A 96 -8.94 -11.14 8.54
C ILE A 96 -9.19 -10.79 10.01
N MET A 97 -10.21 -11.34 10.63
CA MET A 97 -10.51 -11.13 12.06
C MET A 97 -9.45 -11.76 12.99
N ASN A 98 -8.74 -12.78 12.53
CA ASN A 98 -7.65 -13.45 13.24
C ASN A 98 -6.26 -13.03 12.73
N TRP A 99 -6.18 -12.02 11.83
CA TRP A 99 -4.91 -11.53 11.30
C TRP A 99 -4.09 -10.83 12.37
N GLU A 100 -2.79 -10.66 12.12
CA GLU A 100 -1.90 -9.94 13.04
C GLU A 100 -2.35 -8.46 13.19
N PRO A 101 -2.72 -8.01 14.39
CA PRO A 101 -3.28 -6.67 14.58
C PRO A 101 -2.32 -5.53 14.16
N SER A 102 -1.00 -5.75 14.20
CA SER A 102 -0.05 -4.74 13.72
C SER A 102 -0.12 -4.49 12.22
N ASP A 103 -0.47 -5.51 11.42
CA ASP A 103 -0.68 -5.36 9.99
C ASP A 103 -2.03 -4.71 9.68
N LEU A 104 -3.06 -5.02 10.51
CA LEU A 104 -4.41 -4.48 10.37
C LEU A 104 -4.45 -2.96 10.57
N PHE A 105 -3.56 -2.39 11.38
CA PHE A 105 -3.49 -0.95 11.59
C PHE A 105 -3.42 -0.19 10.25
N GLN A 106 -2.44 -0.49 9.45
CA GLN A 106 -2.25 0.17 8.17
C GLN A 106 -3.31 -0.25 7.16
N PHE A 107 -3.63 -1.54 7.11
CA PHE A 107 -4.64 -2.09 6.21
C PHE A 107 -5.97 -1.37 6.33
N CYS A 108 -6.50 -1.20 7.57
CA CYS A 108 -7.78 -0.53 7.78
C CYS A 108 -7.74 0.95 7.43
N HIS A 109 -6.69 1.65 7.84
CA HIS A 109 -6.57 3.10 7.60
C HIS A 109 -6.37 3.46 6.12
N ASP A 110 -5.62 2.65 5.36
CA ASP A 110 -5.36 2.90 3.94
C ASP A 110 -6.54 2.46 3.04
N THR A 111 -7.43 1.60 3.53
CA THR A 111 -8.59 1.15 2.78
C THR A 111 -9.70 2.21 2.79
N THR A 112 -10.18 2.55 1.61
CA THR A 112 -11.40 3.35 1.44
C THR A 112 -12.56 2.39 1.19
N PRO A 113 -13.55 2.27 2.11
CA PRO A 113 -14.67 1.37 1.96
C PRO A 113 -15.56 1.73 0.76
N ILE A 114 -15.99 0.69 0.02
CA ILE A 114 -16.97 0.79 -1.07
C ILE A 114 -18.26 0.04 -0.69
N LYS A 115 -18.13 -1.15 -0.10
CA LYS A 115 -19.24 -1.96 0.43
C LYS A 115 -18.85 -2.53 1.79
N GLY A 116 -19.72 -2.43 2.78
CA GLY A 116 -19.49 -2.91 4.14
C GLY A 116 -18.61 -1.97 4.97
N SER A 117 -18.15 -2.45 6.14
CA SER A 117 -17.28 -1.70 7.07
C SER A 117 -16.16 -2.59 7.59
N LEU A 118 -15.01 -1.98 7.91
CA LEU A 118 -13.88 -2.61 8.62
C LEU A 118 -13.87 -2.27 10.13
N ASP A 119 -14.95 -1.70 10.68
CA ASP A 119 -14.98 -1.27 12.10
C ASP A 119 -14.73 -2.44 13.06
N GLU A 120 -15.27 -3.63 12.76
CA GLU A 120 -15.03 -4.84 13.55
C GLU A 120 -13.55 -5.25 13.52
N VAL A 121 -12.89 -5.13 12.35
CA VAL A 121 -11.47 -5.44 12.17
C VAL A 121 -10.62 -4.39 12.89
N MET A 122 -10.98 -3.12 12.78
CA MET A 122 -10.25 -2.03 13.44
C MET A 122 -10.33 -2.10 14.96
N ALA A 123 -11.41 -2.67 15.51
CA ALA A 123 -11.62 -2.80 16.95
C ALA A 123 -10.58 -3.69 17.66
N VAL A 124 -9.85 -4.56 16.93
CA VAL A 124 -8.78 -5.40 17.50
C VAL A 124 -7.42 -4.71 17.49
N VAL A 125 -7.31 -3.54 16.88
CA VAL A 125 -6.06 -2.76 16.79
C VAL A 125 -5.93 -1.86 18.01
N ASP A 126 -5.12 -2.26 18.96
CA ASP A 126 -4.81 -1.51 20.18
C ASP A 126 -3.47 -0.75 20.05
N GLU A 127 -3.09 -0.03 21.12
CA GLU A 127 -1.82 0.69 21.17
C GLU A 127 -0.60 -0.25 21.04
N ASN A 128 -0.70 -1.49 21.54
CA ASN A 128 0.38 -2.47 21.42
C ASN A 128 0.55 -2.91 19.96
N ALA A 129 -0.55 -3.04 19.22
CA ALA A 129 -0.50 -3.34 17.79
C ALA A 129 0.23 -2.24 17.01
N ILE A 130 -0.04 -0.97 17.32
CA ILE A 130 0.63 0.18 16.69
C ILE A 130 2.13 0.18 17.04
N ASN A 131 2.49 -0.04 18.30
CA ASN A 131 3.89 -0.14 18.75
C ASN A 131 4.62 -1.28 18.01
N ARG A 132 3.96 -2.42 17.83
CA ARG A 132 4.49 -3.56 17.08
C ARG A 132 4.64 -3.25 15.60
N ALA A 133 3.67 -2.57 14.97
CA ALA A 133 3.77 -2.13 13.58
C ALA A 133 5.02 -1.27 13.34
N ILE A 134 5.26 -0.29 14.21
CA ILE A 134 6.46 0.55 14.17
C ILE A 134 7.73 -0.29 14.33
N LYS A 135 7.78 -1.16 15.36
CA LYS A 135 8.97 -1.96 15.66
C LYS A 135 9.28 -2.97 14.57
N ILE A 136 8.30 -3.72 14.11
CA ILE A 136 8.46 -4.72 13.04
C ILE A 136 8.91 -4.02 11.75
N GLY A 137 8.25 -2.91 11.40
CA GLY A 137 8.61 -2.11 10.23
C GLY A 137 10.06 -1.61 10.31
N ALA A 138 10.48 -1.05 11.45
CA ALA A 138 11.86 -0.60 11.67
C ALA A 138 12.87 -1.76 11.58
N CYS A 139 12.57 -2.94 12.15
CA CYS A 139 13.42 -4.13 12.05
C CYS A 139 13.59 -4.59 10.60
N ASN A 140 12.51 -4.64 9.82
CA ASN A 140 12.53 -5.04 8.42
C ASN A 140 13.35 -4.07 7.56
N ILE A 141 13.19 -2.76 7.80
CA ILE A 141 13.95 -1.71 7.12
C ILE A 141 15.43 -1.83 7.47
N PHE A 142 15.76 -1.99 8.76
CA PHE A 142 17.15 -2.18 9.22
C PHE A 142 17.79 -3.38 8.53
N HIS A 143 17.13 -4.54 8.56
CA HIS A 143 17.64 -5.75 7.92
C HIS A 143 17.82 -5.55 6.41
N GLY A 144 16.82 -4.97 5.73
CA GLY A 144 16.87 -4.68 4.30
C GLY A 144 17.99 -3.71 3.92
N CYS A 145 18.21 -2.66 4.73
CA CYS A 145 19.33 -1.73 4.56
C CYS A 145 20.68 -2.44 4.64
N VAL A 146 20.91 -3.21 5.70
CA VAL A 146 22.17 -3.94 5.91
C VAL A 146 22.41 -4.92 4.77
N HIS A 147 21.39 -5.70 4.38
CA HIS A 147 21.49 -6.65 3.27
C HIS A 147 21.80 -5.94 1.94
N ASN A 148 21.10 -4.86 1.65
CA ASN A 148 21.31 -4.10 0.42
C ASN A 148 22.70 -3.45 0.36
N MET A 149 23.18 -2.88 1.47
CA MET A 149 24.53 -2.27 1.54
C MET A 149 25.66 -3.28 1.35
N LEU A 150 25.46 -4.52 1.83
CA LEU A 150 26.49 -5.57 1.78
C LEU A 150 26.47 -6.36 0.46
N HIS A 151 25.27 -6.67 -0.05
CA HIS A 151 25.12 -7.70 -1.08
C HIS A 151 24.58 -7.15 -2.39
N GLU A 152 23.38 -6.53 -2.37
CA GLU A 152 22.65 -6.18 -3.60
C GLU A 152 23.14 -4.87 -4.23
N LYS A 153 23.42 -3.86 -3.40
CA LYS A 153 23.79 -2.49 -3.82
C LYS A 153 22.81 -1.91 -4.86
N SER A 154 21.54 -2.24 -4.68
CA SER A 154 20.44 -1.92 -5.59
C SER A 154 19.75 -0.61 -5.20
N GLU A 155 19.64 0.31 -6.15
CA GLU A 155 18.88 1.54 -5.99
C GLU A 155 17.37 1.25 -5.87
N ASP A 156 16.85 0.26 -6.58
CA ASP A 156 15.42 -0.10 -6.54
C ASP A 156 15.02 -0.65 -5.18
N ILE A 157 15.88 -1.47 -4.57
CA ILE A 157 15.67 -1.95 -3.19
C ILE A 157 15.65 -0.75 -2.24
N LEU A 158 16.58 0.19 -2.38
CA LEU A 158 16.62 1.37 -1.52
C LEU A 158 15.37 2.25 -1.69
N ARG A 159 14.86 2.44 -2.91
CA ARG A 159 13.57 3.11 -3.17
C ARG A 159 12.42 2.40 -2.45
N GLY A 160 12.37 1.07 -2.52
CA GLY A 160 11.39 0.23 -1.81
C GLY A 160 11.47 0.38 -0.30
N LEU A 161 12.67 0.43 0.26
CA LEU A 161 12.89 0.62 1.71
C LEU A 161 12.42 2.01 2.18
N TYR A 162 12.66 3.07 1.41
CA TYR A 162 12.11 4.40 1.71
C TYR A 162 10.58 4.45 1.61
N LYS A 163 9.99 3.73 0.64
CA LYS A 163 8.53 3.55 0.58
C LYS A 163 8.01 2.87 1.85
N SER A 164 8.63 1.78 2.29
CA SER A 164 8.26 1.08 3.52
C SER A 164 8.44 1.97 4.76
N ALA A 165 9.52 2.76 4.81
CA ALA A 165 9.76 3.71 5.90
C ALA A 165 8.69 4.80 5.98
N SER A 166 8.15 5.25 4.85
CA SER A 166 7.05 6.24 4.84
C SER A 166 5.80 5.73 5.55
N PHE A 167 5.51 4.44 5.47
CA PHE A 167 4.40 3.81 6.19
C PHE A 167 4.69 3.69 7.69
N VAL A 168 5.92 3.39 8.07
CA VAL A 168 6.31 3.40 9.50
C VAL A 168 6.20 4.81 10.08
N VAL A 169 6.57 5.84 9.32
CA VAL A 169 6.38 7.25 9.74
C VAL A 169 4.90 7.58 9.95
N GLN A 170 3.99 7.07 9.10
CA GLN A 170 2.53 7.25 9.32
C GLN A 170 2.10 6.67 10.68
N ALA A 171 2.57 5.46 11.03
CA ALA A 171 2.27 4.85 12.32
C ALA A 171 2.87 5.63 13.50
N ILE A 172 4.09 6.15 13.35
CA ILE A 172 4.75 7.01 14.36
C ILE A 172 3.94 8.29 14.59
N VAL A 173 3.56 8.98 13.53
CA VAL A 173 2.77 10.22 13.63
C VAL A 173 1.40 9.93 14.22
N PHE A 174 0.74 8.84 13.83
CA PHE A 174 -0.52 8.44 14.43
C PHE A 174 -0.38 8.18 15.94
N LYS A 175 0.65 7.45 16.38
CA LYS A 175 0.93 7.22 17.81
C LYS A 175 1.10 8.53 18.58
N GLN A 176 1.73 9.53 17.97
CA GLN A 176 1.99 10.82 18.60
C GLN A 176 0.78 11.77 18.64
N THR A 177 -0.09 11.69 17.65
CA THR A 177 -1.15 12.69 17.42
C THR A 177 -2.57 12.13 17.54
N GLY A 178 -2.75 10.82 17.46
CA GLY A 178 -4.05 10.16 17.34
C GLY A 178 -4.72 10.33 15.97
N ASN A 179 -4.08 11.00 15.01
CA ASN A 179 -4.63 11.27 13.69
C ASN A 179 -3.86 10.51 12.61
N TYR A 180 -4.57 9.65 11.85
CA TYR A 180 -3.96 9.00 10.69
C TYR A 180 -3.93 9.95 9.50
N ILE A 181 -2.72 10.21 9.00
CA ILE A 181 -2.51 11.07 7.84
C ILE A 181 -2.23 10.19 6.63
N LYS A 182 -3.22 10.14 5.73
CA LYS A 182 -3.19 9.27 4.54
C LYS A 182 -2.22 9.76 3.46
N HIS A 183 -2.12 11.08 3.27
CA HIS A 183 -1.25 11.70 2.28
C HIS A 183 0.14 11.98 2.86
N GLN A 184 1.15 11.28 2.34
CA GLN A 184 2.52 11.38 2.89
C GLN A 184 3.09 12.80 2.86
N ARG A 185 2.68 13.65 1.93
CA ARG A 185 3.12 15.06 1.90
C ARG A 185 2.65 15.85 3.12
N GLU A 186 1.48 15.52 3.66
CA GLU A 186 0.93 16.20 4.84
C GLU A 186 1.69 15.82 6.12
N LEU A 187 2.35 14.66 6.15
CA LEU A 187 3.21 14.26 7.26
C LEU A 187 4.34 15.27 7.52
N LEU A 188 4.80 15.98 6.49
CA LEU A 188 5.85 17.01 6.62
C LEU A 188 5.45 18.18 7.52
N THR A 189 4.15 18.38 7.78
CA THR A 189 3.67 19.47 8.64
C THR A 189 3.64 19.11 10.12
N VAL A 190 3.68 17.81 10.45
CA VAL A 190 3.45 17.31 11.82
C VAL A 190 4.55 16.37 12.32
N ALA A 191 5.30 15.73 11.42
CA ALA A 191 6.37 14.80 11.78
C ALA A 191 7.59 15.55 12.35
N ASN A 192 8.37 14.87 13.20
CA ASN A 192 9.64 15.40 13.69
C ASN A 192 10.70 15.47 12.57
N PRO A 193 11.79 16.23 12.75
CA PRO A 193 12.80 16.44 11.69
C PRO A 193 13.38 15.15 11.09
N ASP A 194 13.61 14.10 11.91
CA ASP A 194 14.13 12.82 11.41
C ASP A 194 13.14 12.13 10.48
N GLU A 195 11.86 12.11 10.86
CA GLU A 195 10.77 11.55 10.06
C GLU A 195 10.51 12.38 8.79
N GLN A 196 10.59 13.73 8.92
CA GLN A 196 10.50 14.62 7.75
C GLN A 196 11.61 14.33 6.72
N ALA A 197 12.84 14.03 7.15
CA ALA A 197 13.93 13.68 6.26
C ALA A 197 13.63 12.39 5.47
N ILE A 198 13.07 11.37 6.13
CA ILE A 198 12.63 10.13 5.48
C ILE A 198 11.53 10.40 4.44
N ILE A 199 10.50 11.17 4.82
CA ILE A 199 9.39 11.49 3.91
C ILE A 199 9.85 12.34 2.73
N ASN A 200 10.70 13.35 2.94
CA ASN A 200 11.24 14.18 1.85
C ASN A 200 12.02 13.33 0.83
N THR A 201 12.87 12.42 1.33
CA THR A 201 13.63 11.50 0.47
C THR A 201 12.68 10.59 -0.31
N PHE A 202 11.70 9.97 0.37
CA PHE A 202 10.69 9.14 -0.31
C PHE A 202 9.95 9.91 -1.40
N LEU A 203 9.46 11.11 -1.12
CA LEU A 203 8.71 11.93 -2.09
C LEU A 203 9.59 12.36 -3.28
N SER A 204 10.88 12.63 -3.05
CA SER A 204 11.84 12.89 -4.11
C SER A 204 12.03 11.67 -5.02
N LEU A 205 12.25 10.49 -4.40
CA LEU A 205 12.45 9.23 -5.11
C LEU A 205 11.19 8.82 -5.90
N LYS A 206 10.00 9.02 -5.33
CA LYS A 206 8.69 8.76 -6.00
C LYS A 206 8.53 9.59 -7.28
N LYS A 207 9.14 10.79 -7.34
CA LYS A 207 9.13 11.68 -8.51
C LYS A 207 10.26 11.42 -9.52
N GLY A 208 10.99 10.31 -9.37
CA GLY A 208 12.12 9.98 -10.22
C GLY A 208 13.43 10.67 -9.83
N GLY A 209 13.54 11.19 -8.62
CA GLY A 209 14.79 11.75 -8.09
C GLY A 209 15.92 10.72 -8.10
N THR A 210 17.17 11.23 -8.24
CA THR A 210 18.39 10.40 -8.21
C THR A 210 18.62 9.78 -6.85
N VAL A 211 19.13 8.55 -6.84
CA VAL A 211 19.57 7.86 -5.63
C VAL A 211 21.04 8.22 -5.37
N ASP A 212 21.31 8.81 -4.21
CA ASP A 212 22.65 8.85 -3.64
C ASP A 212 22.76 7.68 -2.63
N PHE A 213 23.24 6.55 -3.14
CA PHE A 213 23.11 5.26 -2.47
C PHE A 213 23.69 5.24 -1.06
N THR A 214 24.93 5.72 -0.88
CA THR A 214 25.63 5.63 0.40
C THR A 214 24.97 6.51 1.49
N PRO A 215 24.84 7.83 1.33
CA PRO A 215 24.26 8.67 2.37
C PRO A 215 22.79 8.38 2.62
N MET A 216 22.02 8.01 1.59
CA MET A 216 20.62 7.61 1.78
C MET A 216 20.51 6.30 2.57
N SER A 217 21.37 5.30 2.29
CA SER A 217 21.39 4.04 3.04
C SER A 217 21.80 4.27 4.50
N GLU A 218 22.82 5.09 4.75
CA GLU A 218 23.27 5.42 6.10
C GLU A 218 22.20 6.16 6.91
N THR A 219 21.50 7.10 6.29
CA THR A 219 20.39 7.82 6.92
C THR A 219 19.27 6.87 7.33
N LEU A 220 18.84 6.02 6.41
CA LEU A 220 17.76 5.07 6.67
C LEU A 220 18.15 4.00 7.70
N PHE A 221 19.39 3.52 7.66
CA PHE A 221 19.95 2.61 8.65
C PHE A 221 19.94 3.23 10.05
N ALA A 222 20.45 4.47 10.21
CA ALA A 222 20.49 5.16 11.48
C ALA A 222 19.10 5.41 12.05
N TRP A 223 18.16 5.85 11.19
CA TRP A 223 16.77 6.09 11.55
C TRP A 223 16.07 4.80 12.02
N SER A 224 16.20 3.71 11.27
CA SER A 224 15.58 2.43 11.64
C SER A 224 16.14 1.86 12.94
N LYS A 225 17.46 1.97 13.15
CA LYS A 225 18.13 1.57 14.40
C LYS A 225 17.60 2.32 15.63
N LYS A 226 17.34 3.63 15.49
CA LYS A 226 16.72 4.45 16.55
C LYS A 226 15.37 3.88 16.96
N TRP A 227 14.47 3.61 15.99
CA TRP A 227 13.12 3.11 16.26
C TRP A 227 13.09 1.68 16.81
N ILE A 228 14.08 0.84 16.49
CA ILE A 228 14.25 -0.46 17.15
C ILE A 228 14.52 -0.30 18.65
N SER A 229 15.31 0.70 19.03
CA SER A 229 15.73 0.92 20.43
C SER A 229 14.67 1.63 21.27
N GLU A 230 13.96 2.60 20.71
CA GLU A 230 12.98 3.42 21.43
C GLU A 230 11.68 2.68 21.78
N ASN A 231 11.35 1.59 21.05
CA ASN A 231 10.18 0.76 21.30
C ASN A 231 10.52 -0.58 22.00
N SER A 232 11.51 -0.55 22.86
CA SER A 232 11.93 -1.72 23.67
C SER A 232 11.31 -1.71 25.05
#